data_45508e889bbe371c16f5edea4a32a8b3
#
_entry.id   45508e889bbe371c16f5edea4a32a8b3
#
_cell.length_a   1.000
_cell.length_b   1.000
_cell.length_c   1.000
_cell.angle_alpha   90.00
_cell.angle_beta   90.00
_cell.angle_gamma   90.00
#
_symmetry.space_group_name_H-M   'P 1'
#
loop_
_entity.id
_entity.type
_entity.pdbx_description
1 polymer ?
#
loop_
_entity_poly.entity_id
_entity_poly.type
_entity_poly.pdbx_seq_one_letter_code
_entity_poly.pdbx_strand_id
1 'polypeptide(L)'
;MEKKYYIAYGSNTCAEQMKRRCPDSRLIGTAMLEGCELEFPGAATVVPKHGAQTPVLLWEISELDEIRLDVCEGVHNRVYHKETQEIKIDGKKVFGMMYVKNDGQISPPKDGYAKRMFQGYEQNGMDVQYIHNAILKSFHVQMDSEKEEQEESESMNFSQN
;
A
#
# COMPACT_ATOMS: atom_id res chain seq x y z
N MET A 1 6.17 21.14 -19.20
CA MET A 1 6.52 20.08 -18.25
C MET A 1 5.45 19.01 -18.32
N GLU A 2 5.85 17.82 -18.61
CA GLU A 2 4.94 16.69 -18.60
C GLU A 2 4.52 16.38 -17.17
N LYS A 3 3.22 16.33 -16.95
CA LYS A 3 2.64 15.91 -15.69
C LYS A 3 2.52 14.40 -15.70
N LYS A 4 2.87 13.79 -14.57
CA LYS A 4 2.76 12.35 -14.38
C LYS A 4 1.59 12.03 -13.46
N TYR A 5 1.07 10.82 -13.58
CA TYR A 5 0.01 10.33 -12.72
C TYR A 5 0.57 9.31 -11.74
N TYR A 6 0.14 9.44 -10.50
CA TYR A 6 0.54 8.58 -9.39
C TYR A 6 -0.70 7.93 -8.77
N ILE A 7 -0.67 6.60 -8.70
CA ILE A 7 -1.73 5.78 -8.10
C ILE A 7 -1.36 5.50 -6.65
N ALA A 8 -2.14 6.01 -5.70
CA ALA A 8 -1.90 5.84 -4.27
C ALA A 8 -2.97 4.96 -3.65
N TYR A 9 -2.55 3.92 -2.93
CA TYR A 9 -3.45 3.01 -2.21
C TYR A 9 -3.18 2.97 -0.70
N GLY A 10 -2.07 3.51 -0.26
CA GLY A 10 -1.61 3.46 1.13
C GLY A 10 -1.72 4.80 1.86
N SER A 11 -0.69 5.16 2.62
CA SER A 11 -0.70 6.37 3.44
C SER A 11 -0.75 7.67 2.62
N ASN A 12 -0.35 7.64 1.35
CA ASN A 12 -0.44 8.79 0.45
C ASN A 12 -1.86 9.06 -0.08
N THR A 13 -2.85 8.35 0.42
CA THR A 13 -4.26 8.72 0.29
C THR A 13 -4.62 9.85 1.25
N CYS A 14 -3.81 10.08 2.28
CA CYS A 14 -3.97 11.18 3.23
C CYS A 14 -3.51 12.50 2.61
N ALA A 15 -4.44 13.45 2.46
CA ALA A 15 -4.19 14.73 1.82
C ALA A 15 -3.08 15.54 2.51
N GLU A 16 -3.03 15.53 3.84
CA GLU A 16 -2.00 16.24 4.60
C GLU A 16 -0.61 15.70 4.32
N GLN A 17 -0.47 14.37 4.25
CA GLN A 17 0.81 13.75 3.94
C GLN A 17 1.26 14.06 2.52
N MET A 18 0.36 13.99 1.55
CA MET A 18 0.66 14.34 0.16
C MET A 18 1.06 15.80 0.01
N LYS A 19 0.41 16.70 0.74
CA LYS A 19 0.75 18.12 0.71
C LYS A 19 2.19 18.39 1.17
N ARG A 20 2.67 17.62 2.15
CA ARG A 20 4.04 17.72 2.63
C ARG A 20 5.05 17.07 1.70
N ARG A 21 4.74 15.87 1.20
CA ARG A 21 5.65 15.09 0.34
C ARG A 21 5.68 15.61 -1.08
N CYS A 22 4.54 16.01 -1.59
CA CYS A 22 4.33 16.39 -2.99
C CYS A 22 3.57 17.71 -3.09
N PRO A 23 4.24 18.85 -2.80
CA PRO A 23 3.56 20.16 -2.77
C PRO A 23 2.92 20.55 -4.11
N ASP A 24 3.40 20.01 -5.24
CA ASP A 24 2.87 20.30 -6.57
C ASP A 24 1.73 19.37 -6.98
N SER A 25 1.36 18.41 -6.12
CA SER A 25 0.36 17.41 -6.46
C SER A 25 -1.06 17.96 -6.52
N ARG A 26 -1.87 17.36 -7.37
CA ARG A 26 -3.29 17.66 -7.51
C ARG A 26 -4.09 16.36 -7.54
N LEU A 27 -5.10 16.26 -6.69
CA LEU A 27 -5.99 15.10 -6.68
C LEU A 27 -6.89 15.12 -7.91
N ILE A 28 -6.87 14.03 -8.68
CA ILE A 28 -7.71 13.86 -9.86
C ILE A 28 -9.02 13.17 -9.50
N GLY A 29 -8.96 12.08 -8.73
CA GLY A 29 -10.15 11.33 -8.35
C GLY A 29 -9.83 9.99 -7.75
N THR A 30 -10.90 9.20 -7.55
CA THR A 30 -10.85 7.84 -7.02
C THR A 30 -11.11 6.83 -8.11
N ALA A 31 -10.55 5.64 -7.97
CA ALA A 31 -10.78 4.51 -8.87
C ALA A 31 -10.59 3.19 -8.14
N MET A 32 -10.86 2.09 -8.81
CA MET A 32 -10.55 0.75 -8.33
C MET A 32 -9.40 0.17 -9.16
N LEU A 33 -8.38 -0.33 -8.48
CA LEU A 33 -7.30 -1.09 -9.12
C LEU A 33 -7.74 -2.55 -9.19
N GLU A 34 -8.06 -3.01 -10.40
CA GLU A 34 -8.54 -4.37 -10.64
C GLU A 34 -7.39 -5.38 -10.64
N GLY A 35 -7.66 -6.58 -10.13
CA GLY A 35 -6.69 -7.68 -10.14
C GLY A 35 -5.61 -7.59 -9.09
N CYS A 36 -5.77 -6.74 -8.10
CA CYS A 36 -4.81 -6.55 -7.01
C CYS A 36 -5.52 -6.54 -5.66
N GLU A 37 -4.87 -7.14 -4.66
CA GLU A 37 -5.32 -7.16 -3.27
C GLU A 37 -4.37 -6.33 -2.41
N LEU A 38 -4.95 -5.53 -1.52
CA LEU A 38 -4.20 -4.76 -0.51
C LEU A 38 -3.66 -5.71 0.55
N GLU A 39 -2.37 -5.59 0.86
CA GLU A 39 -1.72 -6.34 1.93
C GLU A 39 -0.81 -5.43 2.78
N PHE A 40 -0.52 -5.89 3.99
CA PHE A 40 0.40 -5.20 4.90
C PHE A 40 1.60 -6.10 5.24
N PRO A 41 2.72 -5.98 4.52
CA PRO A 41 4.01 -6.42 5.03
C PRO A 41 4.67 -5.28 5.83
N GLY A 42 4.05 -4.91 6.97
CA GLY A 42 4.31 -3.66 7.67
C GLY A 42 3.59 -2.50 7.01
N ALA A 43 4.27 -1.73 6.17
CA ALA A 43 3.62 -0.72 5.31
C ALA A 43 2.83 -1.39 4.18
N ALA A 44 1.84 -0.68 3.62
CA ALA A 44 0.96 -1.24 2.61
C ALA A 44 1.66 -1.56 1.30
N THR A 45 1.18 -2.61 0.65
CA THR A 45 1.48 -2.96 -0.74
C THR A 45 0.23 -3.52 -1.40
N VAL A 46 0.29 -3.75 -2.71
CA VAL A 46 -0.72 -4.51 -3.44
C VAL A 46 -0.05 -5.70 -4.11
N VAL A 47 -0.77 -6.81 -4.18
CA VAL A 47 -0.28 -8.04 -4.81
C VAL A 47 -1.27 -8.50 -5.87
N PRO A 48 -0.81 -9.13 -6.95
CA PRO A 48 -1.71 -9.67 -7.95
C PRO A 48 -2.64 -10.72 -7.34
N LYS A 49 -3.93 -10.58 -7.59
CA LYS A 49 -4.94 -11.56 -7.20
C LYS A 49 -6.13 -11.47 -8.12
N HIS A 50 -6.41 -12.56 -8.83
CA HIS A 50 -7.54 -12.64 -9.74
C HIS A 50 -8.86 -12.41 -9.00
N GLY A 51 -9.71 -11.54 -9.53
CA GLY A 51 -11.02 -11.22 -8.96
C GLY A 51 -10.98 -10.24 -7.78
N ALA A 52 -9.80 -9.85 -7.30
CA ALA A 52 -9.68 -8.84 -6.25
C ALA A 52 -9.63 -7.42 -6.84
N GLN A 53 -9.86 -6.44 -5.99
CA GLN A 53 -9.71 -5.03 -6.35
C GLN A 53 -9.29 -4.24 -5.11
N THR A 54 -8.67 -3.10 -5.33
CA THR A 54 -8.21 -2.19 -4.26
C THR A 54 -8.59 -0.76 -4.60
N PRO A 55 -9.21 -0.01 -3.69
CA PRO A 55 -9.49 1.40 -3.94
C PRO A 55 -8.21 2.22 -3.98
N VAL A 56 -8.15 3.15 -4.91
CA VAL A 56 -6.97 4.00 -5.13
C VAL A 56 -7.36 5.45 -5.39
N LEU A 57 -6.42 6.35 -5.13
CA LEU A 57 -6.48 7.73 -5.57
C LEU A 57 -5.55 7.93 -6.75
N LEU A 58 -5.95 8.79 -7.68
CA LEU A 58 -5.08 9.25 -8.74
C LEU A 58 -4.66 10.68 -8.46
N TRP A 59 -3.35 10.89 -8.37
CA TRP A 59 -2.72 12.19 -8.21
C TRP A 59 -1.99 12.58 -9.49
N GLU A 60 -2.07 13.85 -9.85
CA GLU A 60 -1.20 14.45 -10.85
C GLU A 60 0.00 15.01 -10.10
N ILE A 61 1.22 14.65 -10.50
CA ILE A 61 2.44 15.03 -9.82
C ILE A 61 3.46 15.65 -10.77
N SER A 62 4.36 16.46 -10.22
CA SER A 62 5.51 16.98 -10.94
C SER A 62 6.69 16.01 -10.93
N GLU A 63 7.70 16.26 -11.74
CA GLU A 63 8.96 15.49 -11.70
C GLU A 63 9.65 15.57 -10.34
N LEU A 64 9.62 16.73 -9.70
CA LEU A 64 10.17 16.90 -8.34
C LEU A 64 9.38 16.10 -7.31
N ASP A 65 8.06 16.08 -7.42
CA ASP A 65 7.22 15.25 -6.56
C ASP A 65 7.59 13.78 -6.69
N GLU A 66 7.81 13.28 -7.90
CA GLU A 66 8.23 11.89 -8.12
C GLU A 66 9.57 11.60 -7.46
N ILE A 67 10.54 12.49 -7.57
CA ILE A 67 11.83 12.34 -6.89
C ILE A 67 11.64 12.23 -5.37
N ARG A 68 10.80 13.09 -4.80
CA ARG A 68 10.49 13.04 -3.36
C ARG A 68 9.81 11.72 -2.96
N LEU A 69 8.87 11.25 -3.77
CA LEU A 69 8.22 9.95 -3.54
C LEU A 69 9.21 8.80 -3.63
N ASP A 70 10.11 8.80 -4.61
CA ASP A 70 11.14 7.77 -4.75
C ASP A 70 11.99 7.68 -3.48
N VAL A 71 12.33 8.81 -2.88
CA VAL A 71 13.07 8.86 -1.61
C VAL A 71 12.22 8.31 -0.46
N CYS A 72 10.97 8.77 -0.34
CA CYS A 72 10.05 8.31 0.71
C CYS A 72 9.80 6.80 0.65
N GLU A 73 9.71 6.24 -0.54
CA GLU A 73 9.44 4.83 -0.76
C GLU A 73 10.73 3.98 -0.82
N GLY A 74 11.88 4.59 -0.67
CA GLY A 74 13.16 3.89 -0.64
C GLY A 74 13.48 3.14 -1.93
N VAL A 75 13.14 3.69 -3.08
CA VAL A 75 13.39 3.05 -4.39
C VAL A 75 14.87 2.76 -4.61
N HIS A 76 15.73 3.70 -4.26
CA HIS A 76 17.18 3.53 -4.37
C HIS A 76 17.70 2.36 -3.50
N ASN A 77 17.09 2.15 -2.33
CA ASN A 77 17.43 1.06 -1.41
C ASN A 77 16.62 -0.21 -1.66
N ARG A 78 15.88 -0.28 -2.77
CA ARG A 78 15.09 -1.45 -3.20
C ARG A 78 14.00 -1.87 -2.20
N VAL A 79 13.48 -0.94 -1.42
CA VAL A 79 12.33 -1.22 -0.53
C VAL A 79 11.06 -1.36 -1.35
N TYR A 80 10.82 -0.41 -2.25
CA TYR A 80 9.75 -0.45 -3.24
C TYR A 80 10.32 -0.31 -4.65
N HIS A 81 9.58 -0.80 -5.63
CA HIS A 81 9.84 -0.55 -7.05
C HIS A 81 8.61 0.12 -7.68
N LYS A 82 8.82 0.74 -8.84
CA LYS A 82 7.74 1.41 -9.58
C LYS A 82 7.16 0.49 -10.65
N GLU A 83 5.84 0.48 -10.76
CA GLU A 83 5.10 -0.19 -11.82
C GLU A 83 4.13 0.79 -12.47
N THR A 84 3.85 0.60 -13.75
CA THR A 84 2.81 1.33 -14.46
C THR A 84 1.54 0.48 -14.48
N GLN A 85 0.42 1.08 -14.10
CA GLN A 85 -0.87 0.39 -14.06
C GLN A 85 -1.95 1.22 -14.79
N GLU A 86 -2.91 0.51 -15.34
CA GLU A 86 -4.08 1.11 -15.96
C GLU A 86 -5.24 1.13 -14.97
N ILE A 87 -5.89 2.27 -14.83
CA ILE A 87 -7.12 2.43 -14.06
C ILE A 87 -8.16 3.16 -14.91
N LYS A 88 -9.43 3.06 -14.52
CA LYS A 88 -10.51 3.81 -15.17
C LYS A 88 -11.02 4.90 -14.24
N ILE A 89 -11.03 6.14 -14.74
CA ILE A 89 -11.65 7.28 -14.06
C ILE A 89 -12.65 7.89 -15.02
N ASP A 90 -13.92 8.00 -14.57
CA ASP A 90 -15.02 8.54 -15.38
C ASP A 90 -15.13 7.88 -16.77
N GLY A 91 -14.94 6.55 -16.80
CA GLY A 91 -15.01 5.75 -18.02
C GLY A 91 -13.79 5.87 -18.94
N LYS A 92 -12.78 6.64 -18.57
CA LYS A 92 -11.55 6.81 -19.34
C LYS A 92 -10.41 5.99 -18.74
N LYS A 93 -9.62 5.36 -19.61
CA LYS A 93 -8.41 4.64 -19.22
C LYS A 93 -7.29 5.63 -18.96
N VAL A 94 -6.65 5.53 -17.80
CA VAL A 94 -5.51 6.35 -17.43
C VAL A 94 -4.39 5.43 -16.94
N PHE A 95 -3.17 5.70 -17.38
CA PHE A 95 -1.98 5.00 -16.92
C PHE A 95 -1.30 5.82 -15.83
N GLY A 96 -1.04 5.20 -14.70
CA GLY A 96 -0.35 5.84 -13.60
C GLY A 96 0.78 4.98 -13.05
N MET A 97 1.74 5.63 -12.43
CA MET A 97 2.84 4.99 -11.72
C MET A 97 2.38 4.65 -10.31
N MET A 98 2.76 3.49 -9.81
CA MET A 98 2.56 3.13 -8.40
C MET A 98 3.78 2.44 -7.83
N TYR A 99 3.92 2.47 -6.51
CA TYR A 99 4.98 1.79 -5.80
C TYR A 99 4.50 0.45 -5.25
N VAL A 100 5.31 -0.58 -5.45
CA VAL A 100 5.03 -1.94 -4.96
C VAL A 100 6.21 -2.41 -4.13
N LYS A 101 5.94 -2.96 -2.96
CA LYS A 101 6.99 -3.41 -2.05
C LYS A 101 7.68 -4.65 -2.60
N ASN A 102 9.02 -4.66 -2.57
CA ASN A 102 9.82 -5.76 -3.12
C ASN A 102 9.77 -7.00 -2.26
N ASP A 103 9.91 -6.81 -0.95
CA ASP A 103 10.04 -7.88 0.02
C ASP A 103 9.21 -7.59 1.25
N GLY A 104 9.02 -8.59 2.07
CA GLY A 104 8.47 -8.44 3.39
C GLY A 104 7.44 -9.51 3.71
N GLN A 105 7.54 -10.03 4.92
CA GLN A 105 6.52 -10.91 5.47
C GLN A 105 5.33 -10.09 5.90
N ILE A 106 4.14 -10.64 5.71
CA ILE A 106 2.90 -10.00 6.18
C ILE A 106 3.00 -9.80 7.69
N SER A 107 2.84 -8.56 8.12
CA SER A 107 2.86 -8.15 9.53
C SER A 107 2.03 -6.87 9.71
N PRO A 108 1.43 -6.66 10.90
CA PRO A 108 0.58 -5.50 11.12
C PRO A 108 1.29 -4.17 10.86
N PRO A 109 0.57 -3.18 10.31
CA PRO A 109 1.11 -1.83 10.14
C PRO A 109 1.28 -1.13 11.49
N LYS A 110 2.16 -0.15 11.54
CA LYS A 110 2.27 0.74 12.70
C LYS A 110 1.01 1.59 12.82
N ASP A 111 0.62 1.90 14.06
CA ASP A 111 -0.62 2.63 14.35
C ASP A 111 -0.72 3.98 13.61
N GLY A 112 0.36 4.76 13.60
CA GLY A 112 0.38 6.04 12.90
C GLY A 112 0.19 5.92 11.40
N TYR A 113 0.75 4.88 10.79
CA TYR A 113 0.59 4.59 9.37
C TYR A 113 -0.87 4.19 9.07
N ALA A 114 -1.41 3.27 9.85
CA ALA A 114 -2.81 2.83 9.71
C ALA A 114 -3.78 3.99 9.85
N LYS A 115 -3.60 4.85 10.85
CA LYS A 115 -4.45 6.04 11.06
C LYS A 115 -4.48 6.96 9.85
N ARG A 116 -3.33 7.23 9.24
CA ARG A 116 -3.25 8.07 8.03
C ARG A 116 -4.03 7.43 6.88
N MET A 117 -3.93 6.13 6.75
CA MET A 117 -4.63 5.38 5.71
C MET A 117 -6.14 5.43 5.89
N PHE A 118 -6.64 5.17 7.11
CA PHE A 118 -8.06 5.33 7.45
C PHE A 118 -8.55 6.76 7.16
N GLN A 119 -7.78 7.75 7.57
CA GLN A 119 -8.09 9.15 7.36
C GLN A 119 -8.20 9.49 5.87
N GLY A 120 -7.25 9.04 5.07
CA GLY A 120 -7.25 9.25 3.61
C GLY A 120 -8.44 8.58 2.93
N TYR A 121 -8.77 7.36 3.32
CA TYR A 121 -9.94 6.65 2.78
C TYR A 121 -11.23 7.36 3.13
N GLU A 122 -11.41 7.76 4.39
CA GLU A 122 -12.61 8.49 4.85
C GLU A 122 -12.76 9.84 4.15
N GLN A 123 -11.67 10.59 4.00
CA GLN A 123 -11.68 11.89 3.32
C GLN A 123 -12.14 11.79 1.87
N ASN A 124 -11.87 10.66 1.22
CA ASN A 124 -12.15 10.46 -0.19
C ASN A 124 -13.32 9.52 -0.48
N GLY A 125 -14.08 9.15 0.53
CA GLY A 125 -15.24 8.28 0.37
C GLY A 125 -14.91 6.86 -0.08
N MET A 126 -13.68 6.39 0.17
CA MET A 126 -13.27 5.02 -0.12
C MET A 126 -13.66 4.09 1.02
N ASP A 127 -13.99 2.83 0.69
CA ASP A 127 -14.45 1.86 1.67
C ASP A 127 -13.30 1.39 2.58
N VAL A 128 -13.37 1.75 3.85
CA VAL A 128 -12.38 1.36 4.87
C VAL A 128 -12.35 -0.14 5.14
N GLN A 129 -13.35 -0.88 4.68
CA GLN A 129 -13.40 -2.34 4.88
C GLN A 129 -12.18 -3.03 4.25
N TYR A 130 -11.66 -2.51 3.14
CA TYR A 130 -10.44 -3.02 2.52
C TYR A 130 -9.23 -2.95 3.48
N ILE A 131 -9.13 -1.85 4.24
CA ILE A 131 -8.07 -1.69 5.24
C ILE A 131 -8.29 -2.69 6.39
N HIS A 132 -9.51 -2.77 6.91
CA HIS A 132 -9.84 -3.70 8.00
C HIS A 132 -9.50 -5.14 7.63
N ASN A 133 -9.90 -5.58 6.45
CA ASN A 133 -9.65 -6.95 5.99
C ASN A 133 -8.14 -7.24 5.87
N ALA A 134 -7.38 -6.31 5.32
CA ALA A 134 -5.94 -6.46 5.17
C ALA A 134 -5.21 -6.47 6.53
N ILE A 135 -5.64 -5.63 7.47
CA ILE A 135 -5.09 -5.61 8.84
C ILE A 135 -5.39 -6.91 9.56
N LEU A 136 -6.63 -7.40 9.50
CA LEU A 136 -7.01 -8.69 10.10
C LEU A 136 -6.15 -9.82 9.56
N LYS A 137 -5.97 -9.88 8.24
CA LYS A 137 -5.08 -10.86 7.60
C LYS A 137 -3.66 -10.77 8.14
N SER A 138 -3.13 -9.56 8.33
CA SER A 138 -1.78 -9.35 8.85
C SER A 138 -1.59 -9.88 10.26
N PHE A 139 -2.59 -9.70 11.14
CA PHE A 139 -2.57 -10.26 12.49
C PHE A 139 -2.69 -11.79 12.50
N HIS A 140 -3.56 -12.36 11.66
CA HIS A 140 -3.71 -13.81 11.55
C HIS A 140 -2.44 -14.50 11.09
N VAL A 141 -1.79 -13.96 10.07
CA VAL A 141 -0.52 -14.50 9.55
C VAL A 141 0.57 -14.42 10.63
N GLN A 142 0.67 -13.30 11.35
CA GLN A 142 1.64 -13.14 12.44
C GLN A 142 1.40 -14.16 13.56
N MET A 143 0.16 -14.34 14.00
CA MET A 143 -0.20 -15.29 15.06
C MET A 143 0.10 -16.74 14.66
N ASP A 144 -0.17 -17.11 13.41
CA ASP A 144 0.13 -18.45 12.89
C ASP A 144 1.64 -18.71 12.87
N SER A 145 2.45 -17.72 12.45
CA SER A 145 3.90 -17.81 12.47
C SER A 145 4.44 -18.00 13.89
N GLU A 146 3.91 -17.27 14.87
CA GLU A 146 4.30 -17.39 16.28
C GLU A 146 3.97 -18.78 16.85
N LYS A 147 2.83 -19.35 16.46
CA LYS A 147 2.45 -20.72 16.86
C LYS A 147 3.40 -21.76 16.28
N GLU A 148 3.74 -21.66 14.99
CA GLU A 148 4.68 -22.58 14.34
C GLU A 148 6.04 -22.53 15.01
N GLU A 149 6.57 -21.33 15.30
CA GLU A 149 7.84 -21.16 16.00
C GLU A 149 7.82 -21.79 17.41
N GLN A 150 6.70 -21.63 18.12
CA GLN A 150 6.53 -22.22 19.45
C GLN A 150 6.49 -23.75 19.38
N GLU A 151 5.75 -24.33 18.46
CA GLU A 151 5.66 -25.77 18.24
C GLU A 151 7.02 -26.37 17.87
N GLU A 152 7.77 -25.71 16.98
CA GLU A 152 9.14 -26.12 16.63
C GLU A 152 10.08 -26.09 17.83
N SER A 153 10.01 -25.04 18.64
CA SER A 153 10.81 -24.89 19.87
C SER A 153 10.50 -25.98 20.89
N GLU A 154 9.22 -26.29 21.11
CA GLU A 154 8.78 -27.38 22.01
C GLU A 154 9.23 -28.73 21.49
N SER A 155 9.13 -28.99 20.20
CA SER A 155 9.58 -30.23 19.56
C SER A 155 11.10 -30.42 19.71
N MET A 156 11.89 -29.35 19.54
CA MET A 156 13.34 -29.39 19.75
C MET A 156 13.72 -29.67 21.20
N ASN A 157 13.00 -29.08 22.17
CA ASN A 157 13.23 -29.33 23.58
C ASN A 157 12.89 -30.79 23.97
N PHE A 158 11.89 -31.40 23.35
CA PHE A 158 11.50 -32.79 23.56
C PHE A 158 12.53 -33.79 23.04
N SER A 159 13.22 -33.47 21.95
CA SER A 159 14.23 -34.35 21.36
C SER A 159 15.59 -34.31 22.07
N GLN A 160 15.82 -33.37 23.01
CA GLN A 160 17.05 -33.25 23.79
C GLN A 160 16.98 -33.94 25.18
N ASN A 161 15.81 -34.43 25.57
CA ASN A 161 15.59 -35.22 26.78
C ASN A 161 15.37 -36.69 26.42
#